data_af60345f7645bd44a62c6b3eaca0a884
#
_entry.id   af60345f7645bd44a62c6b3eaca0a884
#
_cell.length_a   1.000
_cell.length_b   1.000
_cell.length_c   1.000
_cell.angle_alpha   90.00
_cell.angle_beta   90.00
_cell.angle_gamma   90.00
#
_symmetry.space_group_name_H-M   'P 1'
#
loop_
_entity.id
_entity.type
_entity.pdbx_description
1 polymer ?
#
loop_
_entity_poly.entity_id
_entity_poly.type
_entity_poly.pdbx_seq_one_letter_code
_entity_poly.pdbx_strand_id
1 'polypeptide(L)'
;MRYNRLILTFLIAIVPVLVISQQPSKQEFRKQVREYRIAHEQELFDELVEWLYIPNVADDQPNIRKCAAWLKSAMERRGITAKILKTGGSPVVYGELNVPGANRTIMFYSHYDGQPVDPTKWIDMEPFTPTMRPGKMEAGSTAPKPIPLPKKGEKINEEWRLYARSASDDKSPITALLAAIDAVKAAGLSFGANVRFIYEGEEEAGSPFLQSFAEKNRSLFETEVLYVCDGPMYFSNQPTLKFGARGITTIDITVYGPNVNVHSGHYGNWAPNPGIKLARLLTSMKHENGNVKVRGFYNTVTPLSRREKEALKTIPSYDEELKQLYGFAQPEGRGETLMERINLPSLNIRGLESAWVGPQARTVVPAEATAAIDIRMVKGNDPDDMVNKVIEHVKREGFHVVSENPDQNTRMQYADIVKIVKRGGYPASRTSMDLEISQLTIEALSDYHDEPVVLVPTSGGSVPLYIFTQILDVPTISVPIVNHDNNQHQPNENIRMGHYWQGIETLAALLVYVK
;
A
#
# COMPACT_ATOMS: atom_id res chain seq x y z
N MET A 1 7.55 51.44 81.67
CA MET A 1 8.08 50.23 81.06
C MET A 1 7.21 49.89 79.82
N ARG A 2 7.68 50.13 78.60
CA ARG A 2 6.96 49.82 77.37
C ARG A 2 7.62 48.58 76.79
N TYR A 3 6.87 47.48 76.59
CA TYR A 3 7.30 46.26 75.92
C TYR A 3 7.01 46.40 74.45
N ASN A 4 8.08 46.46 73.63
CA ASN A 4 8.01 46.29 72.16
C ASN A 4 7.92 44.79 71.83
N ARG A 5 6.82 44.35 71.20
CA ARG A 5 6.71 43.01 70.56
C ARG A 5 7.18 43.10 69.13
N LEU A 6 8.32 42.43 68.81
CA LEU A 6 8.74 42.17 67.49
C LEU A 6 7.87 41.03 66.90
N ILE A 7 7.12 41.31 65.87
CA ILE A 7 6.43 40.29 65.07
C ILE A 7 7.39 39.87 63.93
N LEU A 8 7.90 38.61 63.99
CA LEU A 8 8.73 38.02 62.95
C LEU A 8 7.79 37.38 61.94
N THR A 9 7.66 37.99 60.73
CA THR A 9 6.88 37.44 59.64
C THR A 9 7.77 36.48 58.85
N PHE A 10 7.49 35.17 58.92
CA PHE A 10 8.13 34.17 58.06
C PHE A 10 7.49 34.21 56.65
N LEU A 11 8.23 34.69 55.66
CA LEU A 11 7.89 34.52 54.25
C LEU A 11 8.28 33.09 53.83
N ILE A 12 7.30 32.22 53.64
CA ILE A 12 7.50 30.93 53.02
C ILE A 12 7.55 31.16 51.51
N ALA A 13 8.75 31.11 50.92
CA ALA A 13 8.94 31.11 49.50
C ALA A 13 8.50 29.74 48.96
N ILE A 14 7.35 29.68 48.29
CA ILE A 14 6.93 28.51 47.54
C ILE A 14 7.77 28.49 46.25
N VAL A 15 8.82 27.67 46.20
CA VAL A 15 9.55 27.36 45.00
C VAL A 15 8.71 26.32 44.22
N PRO A 16 8.25 26.63 43.01
CA PRO A 16 7.57 25.61 42.20
C PRO A 16 8.58 24.53 41.84
N VAL A 17 8.41 23.35 42.41
CA VAL A 17 9.14 22.17 41.94
C VAL A 17 8.59 21.82 40.58
N LEU A 18 9.32 22.20 39.54
CA LEU A 18 9.11 21.65 38.21
C LEU A 18 9.39 20.13 38.28
N VAL A 19 8.33 19.35 38.44
CA VAL A 19 8.42 17.90 38.23
C VAL A 19 8.62 17.71 36.72
N ILE A 20 9.87 17.62 36.30
CA ILE A 20 10.20 17.11 34.98
C ILE A 20 9.81 15.64 35.02
N SER A 21 8.61 15.32 34.56
CA SER A 21 8.20 13.94 34.33
C SER A 21 9.17 13.35 33.28
N GLN A 22 10.06 12.48 33.73
CA GLN A 22 10.87 11.68 32.79
C GLN A 22 9.92 10.86 31.92
N GLN A 23 10.10 10.92 30.60
CA GLN A 23 9.34 10.05 29.72
C GLN A 23 9.59 8.58 30.13
N PRO A 24 8.55 7.74 30.17
CA PRO A 24 8.72 6.32 30.48
C PRO A 24 9.61 5.65 29.43
N SER A 25 10.22 4.52 29.78
CA SER A 25 10.89 3.67 28.78
C SER A 25 9.88 3.21 27.73
N LYS A 26 10.37 2.82 26.54
CA LYS A 26 9.49 2.31 25.46
C LYS A 26 8.66 1.12 25.92
N GLN A 27 9.25 0.20 26.70
CA GLN A 27 8.54 -0.96 27.24
C GLN A 27 7.47 -0.57 28.27
N GLU A 28 7.77 0.40 29.14
CA GLU A 28 6.78 0.88 30.11
C GLU A 28 5.63 1.61 29.42
N PHE A 29 5.93 2.43 28.42
CA PHE A 29 4.90 3.09 27.62
C PHE A 29 4.04 2.06 26.85
N ARG A 30 4.66 1.07 26.20
CA ARG A 30 3.94 -0.01 25.53
C ARG A 30 3.00 -0.75 26.49
N LYS A 31 3.46 -1.00 27.71
CA LYS A 31 2.63 -1.61 28.76
C LYS A 31 1.43 -0.73 29.10
N GLN A 32 1.60 0.59 29.25
CA GLN A 32 0.50 1.52 29.50
C GLN A 32 -0.52 1.55 28.35
N VAL A 33 -0.05 1.57 27.10
CA VAL A 33 -0.92 1.48 25.91
C VAL A 33 -1.72 0.16 25.92
N ARG A 34 -1.05 -0.96 26.22
CA ARG A 34 -1.69 -2.27 26.31
C ARG A 34 -2.71 -2.34 27.45
N GLU A 35 -2.41 -1.78 28.62
CA GLU A 35 -3.35 -1.70 29.73
C GLU A 35 -4.58 -0.87 29.38
N TYR A 36 -4.39 0.28 28.70
CA TYR A 36 -5.50 1.07 28.17
C TYR A 36 -6.35 0.26 27.20
N ARG A 37 -5.72 -0.41 26.21
CA ARG A 37 -6.41 -1.24 25.21
C ARG A 37 -7.23 -2.35 25.89
N ILE A 38 -6.66 -3.05 26.88
CA ILE A 38 -7.37 -4.12 27.61
C ILE A 38 -8.57 -3.56 28.37
N ALA A 39 -8.41 -2.40 29.02
CA ALA A 39 -9.49 -1.77 29.76
C ALA A 39 -10.65 -1.27 28.88
N HIS A 40 -10.37 -0.94 27.61
CA HIS A 40 -11.34 -0.39 26.65
C HIS A 40 -11.56 -1.33 25.45
N GLU A 41 -11.17 -2.60 25.56
CA GLU A 41 -11.16 -3.55 24.44
C GLU A 41 -12.49 -3.62 23.71
N GLN A 42 -13.61 -3.68 24.44
CA GLN A 42 -14.95 -3.73 23.86
C GLN A 42 -15.31 -2.44 23.13
N GLU A 43 -15.01 -1.29 23.71
CA GLU A 43 -15.35 0.02 23.15
C GLU A 43 -14.58 0.26 21.83
N LEU A 44 -13.31 -0.11 21.80
CA LEU A 44 -12.46 -0.03 20.59
C LEU A 44 -12.92 -1.00 19.50
N PHE A 45 -13.33 -2.19 19.87
CA PHE A 45 -13.89 -3.17 18.96
C PHE A 45 -15.23 -2.72 18.39
N ASP A 46 -16.13 -2.23 19.24
CA ASP A 46 -17.46 -1.75 18.85
C ASP A 46 -17.36 -0.55 17.89
N GLU A 47 -16.40 0.36 18.09
CA GLU A 47 -16.15 1.51 17.20
C GLU A 47 -15.74 1.05 15.79
N LEU A 48 -14.87 0.05 15.68
CA LEU A 48 -14.50 -0.54 14.39
C LEU A 48 -15.72 -1.22 13.73
N VAL A 49 -16.44 -2.05 14.49
CA VAL A 49 -17.60 -2.79 14.00
C VAL A 49 -18.70 -1.85 13.53
N GLU A 50 -19.02 -0.80 14.28
CA GLU A 50 -20.01 0.23 13.90
C GLU A 50 -19.68 0.83 12.54
N TRP A 51 -18.41 1.19 12.31
CA TRP A 51 -18.01 1.80 11.07
C TRP A 51 -17.98 0.82 9.89
N LEU A 52 -17.65 -0.45 10.13
CA LEU A 52 -17.67 -1.49 9.11
C LEU A 52 -19.08 -1.78 8.55
N TYR A 53 -20.14 -1.54 9.34
CA TYR A 53 -21.52 -1.67 8.86
C TYR A 53 -21.91 -0.62 7.80
N ILE A 54 -21.18 0.47 7.67
CA ILE A 54 -21.44 1.48 6.63
C ILE A 54 -20.75 1.03 5.34
N PRO A 55 -21.51 0.70 4.27
CA PRO A 55 -20.92 0.40 2.96
C PRO A 55 -20.05 1.56 2.47
N ASN A 56 -18.98 1.26 1.75
CA ASN A 56 -17.99 2.27 1.40
C ASN A 56 -17.33 2.09 0.02
N VAL A 57 -18.03 1.48 -0.93
CA VAL A 57 -17.55 1.46 -2.33
C VAL A 57 -17.57 2.88 -2.87
N ALA A 58 -16.49 3.31 -3.55
CA ALA A 58 -16.32 4.68 -4.02
C ALA A 58 -17.49 5.22 -4.86
N ASP A 59 -18.13 4.36 -5.67
CA ASP A 59 -19.30 4.72 -6.49
C ASP A 59 -20.58 4.93 -5.66
N ASP A 60 -20.65 4.40 -4.43
CA ASP A 60 -21.76 4.60 -3.51
C ASP A 60 -21.61 5.92 -2.74
N GLN A 61 -21.74 7.01 -3.44
CA GLN A 61 -21.54 8.36 -2.91
C GLN A 61 -22.38 8.71 -1.66
N PRO A 62 -23.65 8.25 -1.49
CA PRO A 62 -24.38 8.45 -0.24
C PRO A 62 -23.70 7.82 0.98
N ASN A 63 -23.20 6.59 0.86
CA ASN A 63 -22.54 5.89 1.96
C ASN A 63 -21.10 6.37 2.18
N ILE A 64 -20.35 6.72 1.12
CA ILE A 64 -19.05 7.40 1.23
C ILE A 64 -19.16 8.68 2.07
N ARG A 65 -20.21 9.50 1.84
CA ARG A 65 -20.42 10.71 2.65
C ARG A 65 -20.79 10.39 4.11
N LYS A 66 -21.50 9.28 4.38
CA LYS A 66 -21.74 8.81 5.75
C LYS A 66 -20.43 8.37 6.42
N CYS A 67 -19.58 7.62 5.70
CA CYS A 67 -18.25 7.25 6.20
C CYS A 67 -17.41 8.49 6.54
N ALA A 68 -17.36 9.49 5.66
CA ALA A 68 -16.64 10.73 5.90
C ALA A 68 -17.20 11.50 7.12
N ALA A 69 -18.51 11.56 7.29
CA ALA A 69 -19.16 12.23 8.42
C ALA A 69 -18.90 11.49 9.75
N TRP A 70 -18.97 10.14 9.73
CA TRP A 70 -18.63 9.31 10.88
C TRP A 70 -17.18 9.54 11.31
N LEU A 71 -16.25 9.47 10.36
CA LEU A 71 -14.82 9.67 10.60
C LEU A 71 -14.53 11.06 11.17
N LYS A 72 -15.09 12.12 10.56
CA LYS A 72 -14.98 13.47 11.09
C LYS A 72 -15.43 13.54 12.54
N SER A 73 -16.60 12.98 12.87
CA SER A 73 -17.13 12.95 14.23
C SER A 73 -16.22 12.18 15.19
N ALA A 74 -15.67 11.03 14.76
CA ALA A 74 -14.74 10.23 15.56
C ALA A 74 -13.44 10.99 15.88
N MET A 75 -12.93 11.77 14.94
CA MET A 75 -11.79 12.65 15.12
C MET A 75 -12.10 13.80 16.10
N GLU A 76 -13.23 14.46 15.92
CA GLU A 76 -13.64 15.61 16.78
C GLU A 76 -13.86 15.20 18.24
N ARG A 77 -14.41 14.01 18.50
CA ARG A 77 -14.52 13.45 19.87
C ARG A 77 -13.16 13.35 20.57
N ARG A 78 -12.07 13.24 19.80
CA ARG A 78 -10.67 13.18 20.27
C ARG A 78 -9.96 14.53 20.28
N GLY A 79 -10.71 15.64 20.08
CA GLY A 79 -10.13 17.00 20.06
C GLY A 79 -9.28 17.30 18.84
N ILE A 80 -9.42 16.50 17.77
CA ILE A 80 -8.81 16.77 16.46
C ILE A 80 -9.71 17.76 15.72
N THR A 81 -9.14 18.85 15.21
CA THR A 81 -9.87 19.77 14.34
C THR A 81 -10.05 19.14 12.97
N ALA A 82 -11.26 18.68 12.65
CA ALA A 82 -11.52 17.92 11.43
C ALA A 82 -12.41 18.66 10.42
N LYS A 83 -12.12 18.48 9.11
CA LYS A 83 -12.84 19.08 8.00
C LYS A 83 -13.09 18.04 6.91
N ILE A 84 -14.26 18.11 6.26
CA ILE A 84 -14.55 17.37 5.03
C ILE A 84 -14.32 18.33 3.85
N LEU A 85 -13.34 18.00 3.02
CA LEU A 85 -12.88 18.83 1.90
C LEU A 85 -13.35 18.22 0.57
N LYS A 86 -13.83 19.08 -0.34
CA LYS A 86 -14.24 18.65 -1.67
C LYS A 86 -13.01 18.44 -2.56
N THR A 87 -13.03 17.38 -3.34
CA THR A 87 -12.02 17.07 -4.37
C THR A 87 -12.55 17.37 -5.78
N GLY A 88 -13.20 16.51 -6.40
CA GLY A 88 -13.91 16.47 -7.67
C GLY A 88 -14.79 15.24 -7.71
N GLY A 89 -14.54 14.32 -6.77
CA GLY A 89 -15.26 13.07 -6.54
C GLY A 89 -15.60 12.90 -5.07
N SER A 90 -15.15 11.80 -4.48
CA SER A 90 -15.31 11.51 -3.06
C SER A 90 -14.53 12.50 -2.20
N PRO A 91 -15.09 12.98 -1.07
CA PRO A 91 -14.42 13.99 -0.27
C PRO A 91 -13.19 13.42 0.46
N VAL A 92 -12.25 14.31 0.76
CA VAL A 92 -11.14 14.05 1.69
C VAL A 92 -11.56 14.48 3.09
N VAL A 93 -11.28 13.64 4.10
CA VAL A 93 -11.38 14.04 5.50
C VAL A 93 -9.99 14.44 5.97
N TYR A 94 -9.83 15.70 6.35
CA TYR A 94 -8.59 16.28 6.83
C TYR A 94 -8.69 16.63 8.31
N GLY A 95 -7.62 16.42 9.08
CA GLY A 95 -7.59 16.76 10.49
C GLY A 95 -6.25 17.28 10.97
N GLU A 96 -6.29 18.03 12.07
CA GLU A 96 -5.11 18.58 12.76
C GLU A 96 -5.22 18.40 14.27
N LEU A 97 -4.14 17.90 14.87
CA LEU A 97 -3.91 17.87 16.30
C LEU A 97 -2.63 18.67 16.59
N ASN A 98 -2.79 19.92 16.99
CA ASN A 98 -1.69 20.79 17.33
C ASN A 98 -1.20 20.51 18.74
N VAL A 99 0.11 20.35 18.90
CA VAL A 99 0.79 20.00 20.15
C VAL A 99 1.60 21.19 20.63
N PRO A 100 1.27 21.79 21.80
CA PRO A 100 2.01 22.94 22.31
C PRO A 100 3.51 22.62 22.46
N GLY A 101 4.36 23.44 21.85
CA GLY A 101 5.82 23.30 21.91
C GLY A 101 6.42 22.26 20.96
N ALA A 102 5.63 21.59 20.15
CA ALA A 102 6.15 20.70 19.11
C ALA A 102 6.76 21.51 17.95
N ASN A 103 7.96 21.11 17.54
CA ASN A 103 8.69 21.74 16.45
C ASN A 103 8.54 20.98 15.12
N ARG A 104 8.09 19.72 15.19
CA ARG A 104 7.87 18.85 14.02
C ARG A 104 6.40 18.68 13.73
N THR A 105 6.10 18.29 12.49
CA THR A 105 4.78 17.86 12.07
C THR A 105 4.90 16.52 11.35
N ILE A 106 4.10 15.55 11.75
CA ILE A 106 3.95 14.26 11.07
C ILE A 106 2.53 14.14 10.52
N MET A 107 2.36 13.40 9.42
CA MET A 107 1.06 13.21 8.79
C MET A 107 0.76 11.73 8.65
N PHE A 108 -0.50 11.35 8.83
CA PHE A 108 -1.00 10.00 8.56
C PHE A 108 -1.98 10.05 7.38
N TYR A 109 -1.78 9.12 6.45
CA TYR A 109 -2.65 8.86 5.31
C TYR A 109 -3.22 7.46 5.41
N SER A 110 -4.51 7.35 5.11
CA SER A 110 -5.26 6.12 4.88
C SER A 110 -6.43 6.44 3.97
N HIS A 111 -7.16 5.42 3.52
CA HIS A 111 -8.40 5.63 2.77
C HIS A 111 -9.60 4.99 3.48
N TYR A 112 -10.79 5.51 3.22
CA TYR A 112 -12.00 5.04 3.87
C TYR A 112 -13.03 4.45 2.89
N ASP A 113 -12.73 4.44 1.58
CA ASP A 113 -13.45 3.62 0.60
C ASP A 113 -12.94 2.18 0.61
N GLY A 114 -13.59 1.31 -0.13
CA GLY A 114 -13.24 -0.10 -0.25
C GLY A 114 -13.56 -0.63 -1.63
N GLN A 115 -12.90 -1.72 -1.99
CA GLN A 115 -13.07 -2.42 -3.26
C GLN A 115 -14.53 -2.83 -3.49
N PRO A 116 -15.00 -2.79 -4.75
CA PRO A 116 -16.29 -3.35 -5.13
C PRO A 116 -16.46 -4.81 -4.67
N VAL A 117 -17.67 -5.20 -4.37
CA VAL A 117 -17.98 -6.52 -3.81
C VAL A 117 -18.92 -7.31 -4.72
N ASP A 118 -18.70 -8.63 -4.76
CA ASP A 118 -19.65 -9.61 -5.27
C ASP A 118 -20.12 -10.45 -4.09
N PRO A 119 -21.31 -10.19 -3.51
CA PRO A 119 -21.80 -10.89 -2.32
C PRO A 119 -21.85 -12.41 -2.46
N THR A 120 -22.03 -12.91 -3.69
CA THR A 120 -22.14 -14.36 -3.96
C THR A 120 -20.83 -15.13 -3.69
N LYS A 121 -19.70 -14.42 -3.55
CA LYS A 121 -18.40 -14.99 -3.28
C LYS A 121 -18.01 -14.94 -1.79
N TRP A 122 -18.83 -14.33 -0.94
CA TRP A 122 -18.59 -14.25 0.49
C TRP A 122 -19.21 -15.46 1.20
N ILE A 123 -18.40 -16.13 2.03
CA ILE A 123 -18.77 -17.43 2.62
C ILE A 123 -19.56 -17.21 3.91
N ASP A 124 -20.84 -17.58 3.89
CA ASP A 124 -21.78 -17.51 5.05
C ASP A 124 -21.80 -16.12 5.73
N MET A 125 -21.73 -15.04 4.93
CA MET A 125 -21.81 -13.66 5.41
C MET A 125 -22.07 -12.67 4.28
N GLU A 126 -22.55 -11.48 4.64
CA GLU A 126 -22.63 -10.33 3.74
C GLU A 126 -21.37 -9.45 3.87
N PRO A 127 -20.90 -8.83 2.76
CA PRO A 127 -19.64 -8.07 2.74
C PRO A 127 -19.52 -6.95 3.79
N PHE A 128 -20.61 -6.25 4.06
CA PHE A 128 -20.67 -5.13 5.01
C PHE A 128 -21.37 -5.50 6.34
N THR A 129 -21.42 -6.81 6.65
CA THR A 129 -21.88 -7.30 7.94
C THR A 129 -20.70 -7.92 8.67
N PRO A 130 -20.06 -7.18 9.61
CA PRO A 130 -18.91 -7.68 10.34
C PRO A 130 -19.19 -9.02 11.01
N THR A 131 -18.38 -10.02 10.68
CA THR A 131 -18.56 -11.40 11.12
C THR A 131 -17.28 -11.91 11.78
N MET A 132 -17.38 -12.35 13.04
CA MET A 132 -16.26 -12.91 13.76
C MET A 132 -16.14 -14.41 13.51
N ARG A 133 -14.88 -14.87 13.31
CA ARG A 133 -14.56 -16.31 13.24
C ARG A 133 -13.35 -16.65 14.11
N PRO A 134 -13.23 -17.89 14.62
CA PRO A 134 -12.15 -18.27 15.54
C PRO A 134 -10.78 -18.40 14.85
N GLY A 135 -10.69 -18.25 13.51
CA GLY A 135 -9.43 -18.35 12.78
C GLY A 135 -9.60 -18.02 11.30
N LYS A 136 -8.53 -18.30 10.55
CA LYS A 136 -8.42 -18.05 9.11
C LYS A 136 -9.29 -19.03 8.30
N MET A 137 -9.85 -18.55 7.20
CA MET A 137 -10.40 -19.39 6.14
C MET A 137 -9.26 -19.86 5.22
N GLU A 138 -8.95 -21.15 5.26
CA GLU A 138 -7.93 -21.74 4.40
C GLU A 138 -8.53 -22.18 3.06
N ALA A 139 -7.84 -21.90 1.96
CA ALA A 139 -8.26 -22.34 0.64
C ALA A 139 -8.37 -23.88 0.58
N GLY A 140 -9.51 -24.38 0.07
CA GLY A 140 -9.76 -25.84 -0.01
C GLY A 140 -10.17 -26.50 1.29
N SER A 141 -10.26 -25.78 2.41
CA SER A 141 -10.74 -26.27 3.70
C SER A 141 -12.16 -25.80 3.99
N THR A 142 -12.83 -26.48 4.94
CA THR A 142 -14.10 -25.99 5.46
C THR A 142 -13.86 -24.71 6.27
N ALA A 143 -14.53 -23.61 5.89
CA ALA A 143 -14.41 -22.34 6.60
C ALA A 143 -14.79 -22.50 8.09
N PRO A 144 -14.05 -21.92 9.04
CA PRO A 144 -14.46 -21.88 10.43
C PRO A 144 -15.84 -21.23 10.56
N LYS A 145 -16.74 -21.83 11.33
CA LYS A 145 -18.08 -21.29 11.53
C LYS A 145 -18.02 -19.90 12.18
N PRO A 146 -18.92 -18.98 11.81
CA PRO A 146 -19.07 -17.71 12.52
C PRO A 146 -19.36 -17.95 14.00
N ILE A 147 -18.78 -17.09 14.83
CA ILE A 147 -19.10 -16.98 16.26
C ILE A 147 -19.77 -15.64 16.54
N PRO A 148 -20.56 -15.51 17.60
CA PRO A 148 -21.15 -14.24 17.99
C PRO A 148 -20.06 -13.16 18.15
N LEU A 149 -20.38 -11.92 17.81
CA LEU A 149 -19.51 -10.80 18.16
C LEU A 149 -19.37 -10.71 19.69
N PRO A 150 -18.15 -10.45 20.19
CA PRO A 150 -17.90 -10.34 21.62
C PRO A 150 -18.80 -9.29 22.29
N LYS A 151 -19.23 -9.57 23.52
CA LYS A 151 -20.05 -8.67 24.33
C LYS A 151 -19.21 -8.06 25.45
N LYS A 152 -19.69 -6.97 26.02
CA LYS A 152 -19.03 -6.30 27.13
C LYS A 152 -18.69 -7.29 28.26
N GLY A 153 -17.41 -7.35 28.61
CA GLY A 153 -16.85 -8.26 29.61
C GLY A 153 -16.36 -9.61 29.08
N GLU A 154 -16.57 -9.89 27.79
CA GLU A 154 -15.98 -11.06 27.12
C GLU A 154 -14.59 -10.68 26.56
N LYS A 155 -13.60 -11.53 26.83
CA LYS A 155 -12.25 -11.32 26.30
C LYS A 155 -12.21 -11.67 24.80
N ILE A 156 -11.69 -10.78 23.98
CA ILE A 156 -11.45 -11.02 22.55
C ILE A 156 -10.16 -11.82 22.40
N ASN A 157 -10.25 -12.98 21.75
CA ASN A 157 -9.07 -13.80 21.47
C ASN A 157 -8.27 -13.16 20.33
N GLU A 158 -6.98 -13.02 20.51
CA GLU A 158 -6.08 -12.40 19.54
C GLU A 158 -5.97 -13.17 18.21
N GLU A 159 -6.28 -14.48 18.20
CA GLU A 159 -6.32 -15.30 16.98
C GLU A 159 -7.64 -15.18 16.20
N TRP A 160 -8.67 -14.64 16.82
CA TRP A 160 -9.93 -14.42 16.11
C TRP A 160 -9.75 -13.41 14.99
N ARG A 161 -10.58 -13.57 13.95
CA ARG A 161 -10.58 -12.69 12.78
C ARG A 161 -11.93 -12.06 12.58
N LEU A 162 -11.93 -10.75 12.38
CA LEU A 162 -13.10 -9.97 12.00
C LEU A 162 -13.13 -9.87 10.48
N TYR A 163 -14.14 -10.44 9.88
CA TYR A 163 -14.37 -10.48 8.44
C TYR A 163 -15.39 -9.42 8.04
N ALA A 164 -15.03 -8.53 7.14
CA ALA A 164 -15.88 -7.57 6.45
C ALA A 164 -15.09 -6.91 5.32
N ARG A 165 -15.76 -6.31 4.33
CA ARG A 165 -15.07 -5.39 3.41
C ARG A 165 -14.55 -4.19 4.20
N SER A 166 -13.32 -3.78 3.91
CA SER A 166 -12.54 -2.75 4.60
C SER A 166 -12.18 -3.06 6.07
N ALA A 167 -12.32 -4.33 6.49
CA ALA A 167 -11.84 -4.74 7.80
C ALA A 167 -10.31 -4.63 7.93
N SER A 168 -9.57 -4.78 6.84
CA SER A 168 -8.12 -4.58 6.76
C SER A 168 -7.73 -3.43 5.85
N ASP A 169 -8.55 -3.13 4.83
CA ASP A 169 -8.24 -2.20 3.75
C ASP A 169 -9.38 -1.18 3.59
N ASP A 170 -9.38 -0.01 4.29
CA ASP A 170 -8.34 0.48 5.21
C ASP A 170 -8.97 1.09 6.49
N LYS A 171 -10.19 0.62 6.92
CA LYS A 171 -10.87 1.19 8.10
C LYS A 171 -10.20 0.85 9.43
N SER A 172 -9.64 -0.36 9.59
CA SER A 172 -9.01 -0.74 10.87
C SER A 172 -7.74 0.04 11.18
N PRO A 173 -6.83 0.37 10.24
CA PRO A 173 -5.72 1.27 10.52
C PRO A 173 -6.16 2.65 11.02
N ILE A 174 -7.23 3.20 10.46
CA ILE A 174 -7.78 4.49 10.90
C ILE A 174 -8.29 4.40 12.34
N THR A 175 -9.10 3.41 12.67
CA THR A 175 -9.61 3.23 14.04
C THR A 175 -8.51 2.88 15.03
N ALA A 176 -7.49 2.12 14.63
CA ALA A 176 -6.32 1.84 15.44
C ALA A 176 -5.52 3.11 15.76
N LEU A 177 -5.38 4.03 14.78
CA LEU A 177 -4.72 5.33 15.02
C LEU A 177 -5.52 6.21 15.96
N LEU A 178 -6.84 6.24 15.82
CA LEU A 178 -7.72 6.97 16.76
C LEU A 178 -7.62 6.39 18.17
N ALA A 179 -7.60 5.07 18.33
CA ALA A 179 -7.39 4.39 19.61
C ALA A 179 -5.99 4.66 20.20
N ALA A 180 -4.97 4.74 19.38
CA ALA A 180 -3.61 5.10 19.80
C ALA A 180 -3.55 6.52 20.39
N ILE A 181 -4.27 7.47 19.78
CA ILE A 181 -4.39 8.85 20.32
C ILE A 181 -5.04 8.83 21.72
N ASP A 182 -6.09 8.05 21.89
CA ASP A 182 -6.77 7.93 23.19
C ASP A 182 -5.83 7.30 24.24
N ALA A 183 -5.08 6.25 23.86
CA ALA A 183 -4.13 5.59 24.74
C ALA A 183 -2.98 6.53 25.18
N VAL A 184 -2.42 7.33 24.25
CA VAL A 184 -1.38 8.33 24.55
C VAL A 184 -1.90 9.37 25.55
N LYS A 185 -3.12 9.86 25.35
CA LYS A 185 -3.77 10.82 26.27
C LYS A 185 -4.03 10.21 27.63
N ALA A 186 -4.54 8.98 27.68
CA ALA A 186 -4.81 8.27 28.94
C ALA A 186 -3.53 7.99 29.73
N ALA A 187 -2.41 7.75 29.06
CA ALA A 187 -1.09 7.62 29.69
C ALA A 187 -0.53 8.97 30.21
N GLY A 188 -1.20 10.08 29.94
CA GLY A 188 -0.74 11.42 30.35
C GLY A 188 0.53 11.89 29.65
N LEU A 189 0.84 11.33 28.46
CA LEU A 189 2.02 11.66 27.70
C LEU A 189 1.76 12.74 26.67
N SER A 190 2.81 13.51 26.36
CA SER A 190 2.79 14.46 25.25
C SER A 190 3.09 13.76 23.94
N PHE A 191 2.38 14.16 22.89
CA PHE A 191 2.74 13.80 21.51
C PHE A 191 4.10 14.38 21.16
N GLY A 192 4.90 13.65 20.36
CA GLY A 192 6.23 14.07 19.95
C GLY A 192 6.22 15.18 18.89
N ALA A 193 5.13 15.27 18.11
CA ALA A 193 4.99 16.20 16.98
C ALA A 193 3.55 16.68 16.85
N ASN A 194 3.32 17.76 16.09
CA ASN A 194 2.00 18.06 15.55
C ASN A 194 1.57 16.93 14.65
N VAL A 195 0.28 16.57 14.65
CA VAL A 195 -0.23 15.46 13.85
C VAL A 195 -1.26 15.98 12.86
N ARG A 196 -1.04 15.68 11.59
CA ARG A 196 -2.01 15.89 10.52
C ARG A 196 -2.56 14.56 10.04
N PHE A 197 -3.79 14.58 9.57
CA PHE A 197 -4.50 13.42 9.06
C PHE A 197 -5.08 13.76 7.70
N ILE A 198 -4.92 12.85 6.76
CA ILE A 198 -5.55 12.93 5.46
C ILE A 198 -6.13 11.57 5.09
N TYR A 199 -7.43 11.51 4.90
CA TYR A 199 -8.15 10.29 4.60
C TYR A 199 -8.91 10.45 3.29
N GLU A 200 -8.58 9.60 2.32
CA GLU A 200 -9.15 9.62 0.98
C GLU A 200 -10.38 8.72 0.89
N GLY A 201 -11.32 9.04 0.00
CA GLY A 201 -12.56 8.29 -0.18
C GLY A 201 -12.74 7.66 -1.55
N GLU A 202 -11.67 7.55 -2.36
CA GLU A 202 -11.69 6.91 -3.69
C GLU A 202 -10.31 6.38 -4.11
N GLU A 203 -9.52 5.89 -3.14
CA GLU A 203 -8.23 5.26 -3.40
C GLU A 203 -8.40 4.02 -4.27
N GLU A 204 -9.36 3.19 -3.93
CA GLU A 204 -9.69 1.93 -4.60
C GLU A 204 -10.27 2.12 -6.03
N ALA A 205 -10.67 3.34 -6.34
CA ALA A 205 -11.01 3.77 -7.70
C ALA A 205 -9.80 4.37 -8.45
N GLY A 206 -8.59 4.33 -7.87
CA GLY A 206 -7.34 4.81 -8.44
C GLY A 206 -7.04 6.28 -8.19
N SER A 207 -7.57 6.87 -7.14
CA SER A 207 -7.28 8.25 -6.69
C SER A 207 -7.39 9.33 -7.79
N PRO A 208 -8.46 9.37 -8.60
CA PRO A 208 -8.49 10.20 -9.82
C PRO A 208 -8.36 11.69 -9.55
N PHE A 209 -8.69 12.16 -8.34
CA PHE A 209 -8.66 13.57 -7.96
C PHE A 209 -7.57 13.92 -6.94
N LEU A 210 -6.88 12.95 -6.35
CA LEU A 210 -5.92 13.17 -5.26
C LEU A 210 -4.76 14.07 -5.71
N GLN A 211 -4.18 13.84 -6.89
CA GLN A 211 -3.10 14.66 -7.39
C GLN A 211 -3.52 16.12 -7.51
N SER A 212 -4.64 16.39 -8.21
CA SER A 212 -5.13 17.76 -8.41
C SER A 212 -5.56 18.44 -7.11
N PHE A 213 -6.07 17.68 -6.14
CA PHE A 213 -6.38 18.15 -4.81
C PHE A 213 -5.11 18.53 -4.04
N ALA A 214 -4.10 17.69 -4.05
CA ALA A 214 -2.83 17.92 -3.38
C ALA A 214 -2.09 19.14 -3.95
N GLU A 215 -2.04 19.28 -5.27
CA GLU A 215 -1.43 20.43 -5.95
C GLU A 215 -2.09 21.77 -5.57
N LYS A 216 -3.42 21.79 -5.46
CA LYS A 216 -4.20 22.98 -5.07
C LYS A 216 -4.12 23.30 -3.58
N ASN A 217 -3.83 22.33 -2.75
CA ASN A 217 -3.89 22.44 -1.29
C ASN A 217 -2.54 22.11 -0.64
N ARG A 218 -1.41 22.46 -1.26
CA ARG A 218 -0.05 22.10 -0.80
C ARG A 218 0.20 22.40 0.67
N SER A 219 -0.35 23.48 1.21
CA SER A 219 -0.19 23.86 2.62
C SER A 219 -0.77 22.84 3.60
N LEU A 220 -1.76 22.05 3.20
CA LEU A 220 -2.30 20.97 4.04
C LEU A 220 -1.29 19.82 4.19
N PHE A 221 -0.37 19.68 3.24
CA PHE A 221 0.63 18.60 3.18
C PHE A 221 2.01 19.02 3.71
N GLU A 222 2.16 20.20 4.29
CA GLU A 222 3.40 20.62 4.93
C GLU A 222 3.68 19.78 6.15
N THR A 223 4.56 18.78 6.00
CA THR A 223 4.94 17.78 7.01
C THR A 223 6.35 17.28 6.75
N GLU A 224 7.04 16.79 7.76
CA GLU A 224 8.37 16.18 7.61
C GLU A 224 8.30 14.74 7.10
N VAL A 225 7.21 14.05 7.38
CA VAL A 225 6.94 12.70 6.91
C VAL A 225 5.44 12.45 6.80
N LEU A 226 5.06 11.67 5.78
CA LEU A 226 3.73 11.13 5.63
C LEU A 226 3.79 9.61 5.88
N TYR A 227 3.09 9.16 6.91
CA TYR A 227 2.90 7.75 7.21
C TYR A 227 1.68 7.21 6.47
N VAL A 228 1.88 6.21 5.62
CA VAL A 228 0.79 5.50 4.92
C VAL A 228 0.47 4.24 5.71
N CYS A 229 -0.74 4.17 6.28
CA CYS A 229 -1.13 3.03 7.12
C CYS A 229 -1.86 1.93 6.33
N ASP A 230 -1.67 1.91 5.04
CA ASP A 230 -2.31 0.99 4.09
C ASP A 230 -1.44 -0.22 3.74
N GLY A 231 -2.12 -1.30 3.33
CA GLY A 231 -1.53 -2.56 2.91
C GLY A 231 -1.10 -3.48 4.06
N PRO A 232 -0.78 -4.75 3.76
CA PRO A 232 -0.44 -5.74 4.77
C PRO A 232 0.99 -5.57 5.31
N MET A 233 1.24 -6.06 6.52
CA MET A 233 2.60 -6.30 7.03
C MET A 233 3.39 -7.24 6.12
N TYR A 234 4.65 -7.44 6.42
CA TYR A 234 5.47 -8.44 5.73
C TYR A 234 4.96 -9.87 6.02
N PHE A 235 5.35 -10.84 5.21
CA PHE A 235 4.93 -12.25 5.31
C PHE A 235 5.07 -12.84 6.72
N SER A 236 6.05 -12.38 7.50
CA SER A 236 6.26 -12.80 8.89
C SER A 236 5.21 -12.28 9.87
N ASN A 237 4.35 -11.34 9.45
CA ASN A 237 3.44 -10.61 10.33
C ASN A 237 4.14 -9.84 11.48
N GLN A 238 5.44 -9.60 11.38
CA GLN A 238 6.19 -8.75 12.28
C GLN A 238 5.92 -7.26 11.99
N PRO A 239 6.09 -6.37 12.97
CA PRO A 239 6.04 -4.92 12.71
C PRO A 239 6.91 -4.56 11.51
N THR A 240 6.35 -3.80 10.59
CA THR A 240 6.95 -3.55 9.29
C THR A 240 6.99 -2.06 8.96
N LEU A 241 8.11 -1.58 8.44
CA LEU A 241 8.23 -0.27 7.79
C LEU A 241 8.62 -0.47 6.33
N LYS A 242 7.84 0.12 5.41
CA LYS A 242 8.13 0.10 3.97
C LYS A 242 8.49 1.51 3.51
N PHE A 243 9.68 1.65 2.91
CA PHE A 243 10.22 2.96 2.53
C PHE A 243 9.90 3.34 1.08
N GLY A 244 9.24 2.47 0.34
CA GLY A 244 8.86 2.75 -1.03
C GLY A 244 7.96 1.68 -1.63
N ALA A 245 7.45 2.01 -2.82
CA ALA A 245 6.64 1.12 -3.64
C ALA A 245 7.10 1.17 -5.10
N ARG A 246 6.92 0.06 -5.82
CA ARG A 246 7.21 0.00 -7.24
C ARG A 246 6.25 0.89 -8.03
N GLY A 247 6.77 1.50 -9.09
CA GLY A 247 5.96 2.09 -10.13
C GLY A 247 5.49 1.04 -11.13
N ILE A 248 4.59 1.45 -12.00
CA ILE A 248 4.06 0.60 -13.07
C ILE A 248 3.84 1.42 -14.35
N THR A 249 4.07 0.81 -15.50
CA THR A 249 3.50 1.25 -16.77
C THR A 249 3.10 0.03 -17.59
N THR A 250 2.08 0.16 -18.41
CA THR A 250 1.57 -0.96 -19.21
C THR A 250 1.50 -0.59 -20.67
N ILE A 251 1.83 -1.57 -21.53
CA ILE A 251 1.76 -1.42 -22.97
C ILE A 251 1.08 -2.64 -23.60
N ASP A 252 0.40 -2.41 -24.72
CA ASP A 252 -0.04 -3.48 -25.62
C ASP A 252 0.81 -3.43 -26.87
N ILE A 253 1.33 -4.59 -27.28
CA ILE A 253 2.14 -4.79 -28.50
C ILE A 253 1.34 -5.67 -29.46
N THR A 254 0.88 -5.10 -30.58
CA THR A 254 0.16 -5.84 -31.62
C THR A 254 1.02 -5.98 -32.86
N VAL A 255 1.35 -7.21 -33.25
CA VAL A 255 2.07 -7.55 -34.48
C VAL A 255 1.07 -7.95 -35.56
N TYR A 256 1.27 -7.45 -36.75
CA TYR A 256 0.36 -7.67 -37.87
C TYR A 256 0.87 -8.76 -38.85
N GLY A 257 -0.08 -9.60 -39.30
CA GLY A 257 0.04 -10.55 -40.41
C GLY A 257 -0.75 -10.10 -41.63
N PRO A 258 -1.51 -10.97 -42.30
CA PRO A 258 -2.45 -10.60 -43.35
C PRO A 258 -3.49 -9.59 -42.83
N ASN A 259 -4.15 -8.85 -43.74
CA ASN A 259 -5.19 -7.89 -43.34
C ASN A 259 -6.49 -8.55 -42.85
N VAL A 260 -6.67 -9.83 -43.08
CA VAL A 260 -7.77 -10.69 -42.59
C VAL A 260 -7.21 -12.06 -42.21
N ASN A 261 -7.94 -12.82 -41.42
CA ASN A 261 -7.60 -14.23 -41.19
C ASN A 261 -7.72 -15.00 -42.48
N VAL A 262 -6.67 -15.74 -42.88
CA VAL A 262 -6.67 -16.53 -44.11
C VAL A 262 -6.56 -18.01 -43.78
N HIS A 263 -7.13 -18.88 -44.65
CA HIS A 263 -7.16 -20.32 -44.42
C HIS A 263 -5.73 -20.91 -44.43
N SER A 264 -5.30 -21.57 -43.34
CA SER A 264 -3.93 -22.07 -43.20
C SER A 264 -3.58 -23.20 -44.18
N GLY A 265 -4.55 -24.00 -44.62
CA GLY A 265 -4.34 -25.02 -45.62
C GLY A 265 -4.02 -24.47 -47.02
N HIS A 266 -4.49 -23.26 -47.34
CA HIS A 266 -4.23 -22.60 -48.61
C HIS A 266 -3.04 -21.64 -48.55
N TYR A 267 -2.84 -20.98 -47.43
CA TYR A 267 -1.90 -19.86 -47.28
C TYR A 267 -0.83 -20.07 -46.20
N GLY A 268 -0.84 -21.23 -45.50
CA GLY A 268 0.26 -21.61 -44.59
C GLY A 268 1.58 -21.72 -45.37
N ASN A 269 2.71 -21.50 -44.69
CA ASN A 269 4.07 -21.40 -45.23
C ASN A 269 4.27 -20.28 -46.27
N TRP A 270 3.23 -19.47 -46.57
CA TRP A 270 3.28 -18.35 -47.49
C TRP A 270 2.87 -17.03 -46.84
N ALA A 271 1.69 -16.97 -46.20
CA ALA A 271 1.26 -15.79 -45.48
C ALA A 271 2.03 -15.67 -44.14
N PRO A 272 2.52 -14.46 -43.78
CA PRO A 272 3.28 -14.26 -42.54
C PRO A 272 2.40 -14.47 -41.32
N ASN A 273 2.85 -15.31 -40.40
CA ASN A 273 2.12 -15.57 -39.14
C ASN A 273 2.54 -14.60 -38.06
N PRO A 274 1.64 -13.70 -37.55
CA PRO A 274 1.97 -12.71 -36.56
C PRO A 274 2.22 -13.33 -35.16
N GLY A 275 1.65 -14.49 -34.85
CA GLY A 275 1.90 -15.21 -33.61
C GLY A 275 3.37 -15.62 -33.47
N ILE A 276 3.97 -16.16 -34.51
CA ILE A 276 5.40 -16.51 -34.54
C ILE A 276 6.28 -15.27 -34.45
N LYS A 277 5.93 -14.19 -35.17
CA LYS A 277 6.68 -12.93 -35.12
C LYS A 277 6.63 -12.31 -33.71
N LEU A 278 5.45 -12.28 -33.06
CA LEU A 278 5.29 -11.79 -31.69
C LEU A 278 6.09 -12.64 -30.69
N ALA A 279 6.04 -13.97 -30.79
CA ALA A 279 6.80 -14.86 -29.92
C ALA A 279 8.31 -14.60 -30.01
N ARG A 280 8.86 -14.42 -31.22
CA ARG A 280 10.27 -14.04 -31.46
C ARG A 280 10.59 -12.69 -30.84
N LEU A 281 9.72 -11.69 -31.00
CA LEU A 281 9.90 -10.36 -30.41
C LEU A 281 9.92 -10.43 -28.89
N LEU A 282 9.00 -11.14 -28.24
CA LEU A 282 8.94 -11.29 -26.79
C LEU A 282 10.18 -12.02 -26.24
N THR A 283 10.65 -13.08 -26.89
CA THR A 283 11.85 -13.80 -26.45
C THR A 283 13.14 -12.99 -26.67
N SER A 284 13.15 -12.02 -27.60
CA SER A 284 14.25 -11.07 -27.73
C SER A 284 14.36 -10.09 -26.54
N MET A 285 13.27 -9.86 -25.79
CA MET A 285 13.23 -8.90 -24.68
C MET A 285 13.71 -9.46 -23.34
N LYS A 286 13.71 -10.80 -23.14
CA LYS A 286 14.11 -11.43 -21.88
C LYS A 286 15.10 -12.57 -22.09
N HIS A 287 15.99 -12.76 -21.11
CA HIS A 287 16.79 -13.97 -20.95
C HIS A 287 15.96 -15.07 -20.25
N GLU A 288 16.38 -16.32 -20.39
CA GLU A 288 15.77 -17.46 -19.69
C GLU A 288 15.74 -17.30 -18.16
N ASN A 289 16.71 -16.58 -17.60
CA ASN A 289 16.77 -16.26 -16.17
C ASN A 289 15.91 -15.04 -15.77
N GLY A 290 15.01 -14.57 -16.64
CA GLY A 290 14.10 -13.46 -16.37
C GLY A 290 14.71 -12.05 -16.47
N ASN A 291 16.03 -11.91 -16.66
CA ASN A 291 16.63 -10.60 -16.87
C ASN A 291 16.22 -9.99 -18.21
N VAL A 292 15.95 -8.69 -18.22
CA VAL A 292 15.49 -7.98 -19.41
C VAL A 292 16.67 -7.63 -20.32
N LYS A 293 16.56 -7.98 -21.60
CA LYS A 293 17.57 -7.72 -22.66
C LYS A 293 17.45 -6.33 -23.29
N VAL A 294 16.35 -5.62 -23.05
CA VAL A 294 16.14 -4.29 -23.61
C VAL A 294 17.29 -3.37 -23.20
N ARG A 295 17.97 -2.80 -24.18
CA ARG A 295 19.17 -1.97 -23.94
C ARG A 295 18.84 -0.80 -23.03
N GLY A 296 19.64 -0.64 -21.97
CA GLY A 296 19.50 0.47 -21.01
C GLY A 296 18.35 0.31 -20.01
N PHE A 297 17.68 -0.85 -19.97
CA PHE A 297 16.54 -1.09 -19.08
C PHE A 297 16.85 -0.83 -17.60
N TYR A 298 18.08 -1.10 -17.17
CA TYR A 298 18.54 -0.94 -15.79
C TYR A 298 19.34 0.36 -15.55
N ASN A 299 19.64 1.16 -16.57
CA ASN A 299 20.60 2.25 -16.48
C ASN A 299 20.16 3.42 -15.58
N THR A 300 18.86 3.63 -15.46
CA THR A 300 18.27 4.73 -14.67
C THR A 300 17.90 4.33 -13.25
N VAL A 301 18.17 3.08 -12.86
CA VAL A 301 17.90 2.60 -11.50
C VAL A 301 18.74 3.38 -10.49
N THR A 302 18.11 4.02 -9.53
CA THR A 302 18.81 4.60 -8.38
C THR A 302 19.28 3.47 -7.46
N PRO A 303 20.59 3.28 -7.26
CA PRO A 303 21.09 2.20 -6.42
C PRO A 303 20.54 2.26 -4.99
N LEU A 304 20.48 1.10 -4.34
CA LEU A 304 20.22 1.03 -2.91
C LEU A 304 21.43 1.57 -2.13
N SER A 305 21.15 2.35 -1.07
CA SER A 305 22.16 2.79 -0.12
C SER A 305 22.76 1.60 0.65
N ARG A 306 23.84 1.85 1.40
CA ARG A 306 24.41 0.80 2.26
C ARG A 306 23.39 0.28 3.27
N ARG A 307 22.66 1.19 3.90
CA ARG A 307 21.63 0.85 4.91
C ARG A 307 20.46 0.05 4.31
N GLU A 308 19.98 0.45 3.13
CA GLU A 308 18.95 -0.28 2.42
C GLU A 308 19.39 -1.70 2.02
N LYS A 309 20.66 -1.89 1.62
CA LYS A 309 21.24 -3.21 1.34
C LYS A 309 21.39 -4.07 2.61
N GLU A 310 21.75 -3.46 3.73
CA GLU A 310 21.81 -4.15 5.02
C GLU A 310 20.41 -4.57 5.49
N ALA A 311 19.43 -3.70 5.35
CA ALA A 311 18.03 -4.02 5.63
C ALA A 311 17.54 -5.24 4.82
N LEU A 312 17.80 -5.28 3.51
CA LEU A 312 17.42 -6.43 2.68
C LEU A 312 17.96 -7.77 3.20
N LYS A 313 19.18 -7.79 3.77
CA LYS A 313 19.79 -9.02 4.30
C LYS A 313 19.13 -9.52 5.59
N THR A 314 18.44 -8.64 6.31
CA THR A 314 17.76 -8.98 7.57
C THR A 314 16.30 -9.33 7.40
N ILE A 315 15.74 -9.11 6.20
CA ILE A 315 14.35 -9.49 5.90
C ILE A 315 14.24 -11.02 5.92
N PRO A 316 13.31 -11.61 6.69
CA PRO A 316 13.06 -13.05 6.66
C PRO A 316 12.71 -13.52 5.24
N SER A 317 13.37 -14.57 4.75
CA SER A 317 13.03 -15.16 3.44
C SER A 317 11.85 -16.12 3.58
N TYR A 318 10.92 -16.00 2.65
CA TYR A 318 9.76 -16.90 2.49
C TYR A 318 9.74 -17.52 1.08
N ASP A 319 10.88 -17.52 0.40
CA ASP A 319 10.99 -17.92 -1.01
C ASP A 319 10.60 -19.40 -1.21
N GLU A 320 10.97 -20.29 -0.28
CA GLU A 320 10.64 -21.70 -0.38
C GLU A 320 9.15 -21.97 -0.11
N GLU A 321 8.58 -21.30 0.89
CA GLU A 321 7.15 -21.37 1.19
C GLU A 321 6.31 -20.83 0.02
N LEU A 322 6.75 -19.73 -0.59
CA LEU A 322 6.07 -19.14 -1.74
C LEU A 322 6.16 -20.04 -2.98
N LYS A 323 7.31 -20.69 -3.22
CA LYS A 323 7.44 -21.70 -4.29
C LYS A 323 6.46 -22.85 -4.10
N GLN A 324 6.33 -23.35 -2.89
CA GLN A 324 5.38 -24.42 -2.55
C GLN A 324 3.93 -23.94 -2.72
N LEU A 325 3.61 -22.73 -2.21
CA LEU A 325 2.28 -22.15 -2.27
C LEU A 325 1.81 -21.94 -3.72
N TYR A 326 2.69 -21.45 -4.59
CA TYR A 326 2.37 -21.16 -5.99
C TYR A 326 2.69 -22.30 -6.96
N GLY A 327 3.31 -23.37 -6.51
CA GLY A 327 3.50 -24.62 -7.26
C GLY A 327 4.49 -24.50 -8.41
N PHE A 328 5.64 -23.85 -8.21
CA PHE A 328 6.71 -23.81 -9.21
C PHE A 328 8.08 -24.21 -8.61
N ALA A 329 8.90 -24.91 -9.40
CA ALA A 329 10.14 -25.51 -8.94
C ALA A 329 11.29 -24.50 -8.78
N GLN A 330 11.37 -23.50 -9.68
CA GLN A 330 12.45 -22.51 -9.68
C GLN A 330 11.92 -21.11 -10.03
N PRO A 331 12.33 -20.07 -9.26
CA PRO A 331 12.03 -18.70 -9.61
C PRO A 331 12.86 -18.23 -10.80
N GLU A 332 12.45 -17.13 -11.43
CA GLU A 332 13.34 -16.34 -12.29
C GLU A 332 14.49 -15.75 -11.44
N GLY A 333 15.67 -15.63 -12.00
CA GLY A 333 16.89 -15.19 -11.28
C GLY A 333 17.89 -16.32 -11.08
N ARG A 334 19.03 -16.00 -10.48
CA ARG A 334 20.12 -16.96 -10.19
C ARG A 334 20.60 -16.79 -8.75
N GLY A 335 19.72 -17.16 -7.79
CA GLY A 335 20.08 -17.13 -6.36
C GLY A 335 19.73 -15.83 -5.64
N GLU A 336 19.15 -14.83 -6.32
CA GLU A 336 18.59 -13.67 -5.65
C GLU A 336 17.25 -14.01 -5.00
N THR A 337 17.01 -13.45 -3.82
CA THR A 337 15.72 -13.55 -3.12
C THR A 337 14.62 -12.75 -3.82
N LEU A 338 13.35 -13.07 -3.52
CA LEU A 338 12.22 -12.26 -4.00
C LEU A 338 12.42 -10.77 -3.68
N MET A 339 12.86 -10.45 -2.47
CA MET A 339 13.04 -9.06 -2.04
C MET A 339 14.17 -8.34 -2.78
N GLU A 340 15.24 -9.04 -3.15
CA GLU A 340 16.30 -8.50 -4.02
C GLU A 340 15.76 -8.25 -5.43
N ARG A 341 14.98 -9.18 -5.99
CA ARG A 341 14.39 -9.07 -7.33
C ARG A 341 13.34 -7.95 -7.41
N ILE A 342 12.56 -7.69 -6.38
CA ILE A 342 11.60 -6.59 -6.31
C ILE A 342 12.30 -5.22 -6.42
N ASN A 343 13.53 -5.11 -5.96
CA ASN A 343 14.33 -3.88 -6.05
C ASN A 343 14.98 -3.66 -7.45
N LEU A 344 14.62 -4.47 -8.44
CA LEU A 344 14.98 -4.31 -9.85
C LEU A 344 13.72 -4.09 -10.71
N PRO A 345 13.81 -3.33 -11.81
CA PRO A 345 12.71 -3.22 -12.74
C PRO A 345 12.47 -4.56 -13.44
N SER A 346 11.22 -4.85 -13.76
CA SER A 346 10.83 -6.09 -14.45
C SER A 346 9.89 -5.82 -15.63
N LEU A 347 9.95 -6.70 -16.63
CA LEU A 347 9.04 -6.75 -17.76
C LEU A 347 8.31 -8.10 -17.70
N ASN A 348 6.98 -8.04 -17.60
CA ASN A 348 6.13 -9.21 -17.47
C ASN A 348 5.07 -9.24 -18.58
N ILE A 349 4.89 -10.42 -19.18
CA ILE A 349 3.82 -10.66 -20.16
C ILE A 349 2.59 -11.13 -19.36
N ARG A 350 1.61 -10.24 -19.22
CA ARG A 350 0.37 -10.53 -18.47
C ARG A 350 -0.76 -11.10 -19.33
N GLY A 351 -0.62 -11.05 -20.65
CA GLY A 351 -1.59 -11.60 -21.60
C GLY A 351 -0.97 -11.81 -22.97
N LEU A 352 -1.44 -12.85 -23.68
CA LEU A 352 -0.99 -13.18 -25.02
C LEU A 352 -2.19 -13.73 -25.80
N GLU A 353 -2.48 -13.14 -26.94
CA GLU A 353 -3.61 -13.50 -27.80
C GLU A 353 -3.19 -13.57 -29.28
N SER A 354 -3.65 -14.63 -30.00
CA SER A 354 -3.53 -14.75 -31.44
C SER A 354 -4.57 -15.76 -31.93
N ALA A 355 -5.62 -15.29 -32.67
CA ALA A 355 -6.78 -16.10 -33.06
C ALA A 355 -7.43 -16.83 -31.87
N TRP A 356 -7.85 -18.07 -32.05
CA TRP A 356 -8.63 -18.85 -31.06
C TRP A 356 -7.96 -20.17 -30.71
N VAL A 357 -8.15 -20.63 -29.50
CA VAL A 357 -7.69 -21.93 -28.99
C VAL A 357 -8.86 -22.77 -28.46
N GLY A 358 -8.60 -24.05 -28.17
CA GLY A 358 -9.61 -24.96 -27.63
C GLY A 358 -10.78 -25.22 -28.61
N PRO A 359 -12.04 -25.32 -28.11
CA PRO A 359 -13.20 -25.65 -28.96
C PRO A 359 -13.52 -24.62 -30.06
N GLN A 360 -13.02 -23.39 -29.90
CA GLN A 360 -13.21 -22.33 -30.91
C GLN A 360 -12.11 -22.27 -31.95
N ALA A 361 -11.06 -23.09 -31.87
CA ALA A 361 -9.94 -23.08 -32.80
C ALA A 361 -10.39 -23.21 -34.27
N ARG A 362 -9.71 -22.49 -35.14
CA ARG A 362 -9.96 -22.49 -36.60
C ARG A 362 -8.65 -22.73 -37.33
N THR A 363 -8.72 -23.29 -38.55
CA THR A 363 -7.57 -23.53 -39.43
C THR A 363 -7.20 -22.24 -40.17
N VAL A 364 -6.62 -21.27 -39.46
CA VAL A 364 -6.27 -19.95 -40.01
C VAL A 364 -4.82 -19.56 -39.78
N VAL A 365 -4.27 -18.71 -40.63
CA VAL A 365 -3.18 -17.81 -40.33
C VAL A 365 -3.82 -16.51 -39.83
N PRO A 366 -3.59 -16.09 -38.56
CA PRO A 366 -4.26 -14.91 -37.99
C PRO A 366 -3.85 -13.60 -38.66
N ALA A 367 -4.73 -12.61 -38.58
CA ALA A 367 -4.45 -11.26 -39.07
C ALA A 367 -3.51 -10.48 -38.11
N GLU A 368 -3.58 -10.77 -36.81
CA GLU A 368 -2.78 -10.10 -35.79
C GLU A 368 -2.51 -11.00 -34.60
N ALA A 369 -1.55 -10.60 -33.76
CA ALA A 369 -1.25 -11.20 -32.48
C ALA A 369 -0.86 -10.08 -31.51
N THR A 370 -1.41 -10.13 -30.28
CA THR A 370 -1.23 -9.08 -29.28
C THR A 370 -0.67 -9.64 -27.98
N ALA A 371 0.29 -8.92 -27.40
CA ALA A 371 0.76 -9.14 -26.03
C ALA A 371 0.44 -7.91 -25.16
N ALA A 372 -0.14 -8.15 -24.00
CA ALA A 372 -0.26 -7.15 -22.94
C ALA A 372 0.91 -7.31 -21.96
N ILE A 373 1.65 -6.23 -21.75
CA ILE A 373 2.87 -6.21 -20.93
C ILE A 373 2.73 -5.21 -19.80
N ASP A 374 3.18 -5.56 -18.62
CA ASP A 374 3.46 -4.60 -17.54
C ASP A 374 4.97 -4.50 -17.30
N ILE A 375 5.40 -3.26 -17.08
CA ILE A 375 6.77 -2.93 -16.67
C ILE A 375 6.68 -2.40 -15.25
N ARG A 376 7.23 -3.16 -14.29
CA ARG A 376 7.38 -2.67 -12.92
C ARG A 376 8.68 -1.90 -12.81
N MET A 377 8.60 -0.74 -12.19
CA MET A 377 9.70 0.20 -12.08
C MET A 377 10.17 0.35 -10.65
N VAL A 378 11.41 0.75 -10.48
CA VAL A 378 12.01 1.13 -9.21
C VAL A 378 12.47 2.58 -9.27
N LYS A 379 12.86 3.18 -8.13
CA LYS A 379 13.30 4.59 -8.07
C LYS A 379 14.35 4.90 -9.13
N GLY A 380 14.16 5.98 -9.86
CA GLY A 380 14.99 6.44 -10.97
C GLY A 380 14.49 6.04 -12.36
N ASN A 381 13.55 5.09 -12.45
CA ASN A 381 12.91 4.79 -13.73
C ASN A 381 11.75 5.79 -13.97
N ASP A 382 11.65 6.25 -15.21
CA ASP A 382 10.55 7.05 -15.72
C ASP A 382 9.64 6.21 -16.63
N PRO A 383 8.30 6.28 -16.52
CA PRO A 383 7.38 5.47 -17.31
C PRO A 383 7.51 5.64 -18.82
N ASP A 384 7.71 6.88 -19.29
CA ASP A 384 7.84 7.18 -20.72
C ASP A 384 9.19 6.71 -21.26
N ASP A 385 10.27 6.93 -20.51
CA ASP A 385 11.60 6.44 -20.85
C ASP A 385 11.64 4.91 -20.96
N MET A 386 11.00 4.19 -20.04
CA MET A 386 10.94 2.72 -20.09
C MET A 386 10.16 2.21 -21.30
N VAL A 387 9.04 2.84 -21.64
CA VAL A 387 8.29 2.50 -22.87
C VAL A 387 9.11 2.82 -24.12
N ASN A 388 9.80 3.96 -24.17
CA ASN A 388 10.65 4.34 -25.29
C ASN A 388 11.81 3.35 -25.49
N LYS A 389 12.42 2.83 -24.42
CA LYS A 389 13.44 1.78 -24.50
C LYS A 389 12.89 0.50 -25.14
N VAL A 390 11.66 0.11 -24.83
CA VAL A 390 10.99 -1.03 -25.47
C VAL A 390 10.71 -0.73 -26.93
N ILE A 391 10.22 0.44 -27.29
CA ILE A 391 9.98 0.86 -28.69
C ILE A 391 11.28 0.79 -29.50
N GLU A 392 12.38 1.31 -28.95
CA GLU A 392 13.69 1.27 -29.62
C GLU A 392 14.25 -0.16 -29.71
N HIS A 393 13.95 -1.04 -28.77
CA HIS A 393 14.26 -2.45 -28.89
C HIS A 393 13.50 -3.09 -30.04
N VAL A 394 12.20 -2.86 -30.15
CA VAL A 394 11.31 -3.37 -31.20
C VAL A 394 11.79 -2.92 -32.58
N LYS A 395 12.19 -1.65 -32.73
CA LYS A 395 12.77 -1.13 -33.98
C LYS A 395 14.09 -1.82 -34.33
N ARG A 396 14.97 -2.11 -33.35
CA ARG A 396 16.23 -2.84 -33.59
C ARG A 396 16.02 -4.30 -34.01
N GLU A 397 14.91 -4.91 -33.57
CA GLU A 397 14.50 -6.24 -34.01
C GLU A 397 13.92 -6.25 -35.46
N GLY A 398 13.90 -5.09 -36.14
CA GLY A 398 13.50 -4.94 -37.52
C GLY A 398 12.03 -4.59 -37.75
N PHE A 399 11.27 -4.31 -36.71
CA PHE A 399 9.85 -3.96 -36.85
C PHE A 399 9.66 -2.47 -37.16
N HIS A 400 8.74 -2.20 -38.08
CA HIS A 400 8.20 -0.88 -38.33
C HIS A 400 7.11 -0.56 -37.31
N VAL A 401 7.36 0.42 -36.40
CA VAL A 401 6.44 0.78 -35.33
C VAL A 401 5.45 1.84 -35.82
N VAL A 402 4.16 1.56 -35.65
CA VAL A 402 3.05 2.46 -35.99
C VAL A 402 2.24 2.84 -34.74
N SER A 403 1.55 3.98 -34.77
CA SER A 403 0.67 4.45 -33.69
C SER A 403 -0.77 3.94 -33.85
N GLU A 404 -1.18 3.64 -35.08
CA GLU A 404 -2.53 3.18 -35.43
C GLU A 404 -2.48 1.89 -36.24
N ASN A 405 -3.64 1.32 -36.58
CA ASN A 405 -3.70 0.13 -37.42
C ASN A 405 -3.16 0.46 -38.82
N PRO A 406 -2.25 -0.37 -39.34
CA PRO A 406 -1.59 -0.08 -40.62
C PRO A 406 -2.58 -0.12 -41.80
N ASP A 407 -2.50 0.88 -42.65
CA ASP A 407 -3.21 0.93 -43.89
C ASP A 407 -2.59 -0.03 -44.94
N GLN A 408 -3.22 -0.15 -46.12
CA GLN A 408 -2.75 -1.03 -47.18
C GLN A 408 -1.35 -0.63 -47.68
N ASN A 409 -1.03 0.65 -47.79
CA ASN A 409 0.27 1.12 -48.26
C ASN A 409 1.38 0.74 -47.25
N THR A 410 1.17 0.98 -45.97
CA THR A 410 2.08 0.57 -44.91
C THR A 410 2.33 -0.94 -44.92
N ARG A 411 1.26 -1.74 -45.08
CA ARG A 411 1.35 -3.21 -45.15
C ARG A 411 2.15 -3.70 -46.36
N MET A 412 2.08 -3.02 -47.51
CA MET A 412 2.83 -3.36 -48.70
C MET A 412 4.28 -2.89 -48.66
N GLN A 413 4.58 -1.88 -47.83
CA GLN A 413 5.93 -1.33 -47.73
C GLN A 413 6.78 -2.05 -46.67
N TYR A 414 6.20 -2.51 -45.56
CA TYR A 414 6.92 -3.09 -44.44
C TYR A 414 6.49 -4.53 -44.18
N ALA A 415 7.46 -5.45 -44.11
CA ALA A 415 7.21 -6.87 -43.84
C ALA A 415 6.84 -7.17 -42.40
N ASP A 416 7.41 -6.42 -41.45
CA ASP A 416 7.22 -6.59 -39.99
C ASP A 416 6.69 -5.30 -39.41
N ILE A 417 5.40 -5.28 -39.08
CA ILE A 417 4.70 -4.11 -38.57
C ILE A 417 4.20 -4.40 -37.18
N VAL A 418 4.37 -3.43 -36.28
CA VAL A 418 3.92 -3.50 -34.89
C VAL A 418 3.29 -2.19 -34.46
N LYS A 419 2.17 -2.28 -33.73
CA LYS A 419 1.58 -1.17 -33.00
C LYS A 419 1.88 -1.33 -31.51
N ILE A 420 2.31 -0.23 -30.88
CA ILE A 420 2.53 -0.17 -29.43
C ILE A 420 1.64 0.91 -28.85
N VAL A 421 0.81 0.52 -27.89
CA VAL A 421 -0.11 1.42 -27.19
C VAL A 421 0.24 1.46 -25.71
N LYS A 422 0.63 2.62 -25.21
CA LYS A 422 0.78 2.86 -23.76
C LYS A 422 -0.61 3.04 -23.13
N ARG A 423 -0.88 2.33 -22.02
CA ARG A 423 -2.17 2.36 -21.33
C ARG A 423 -2.20 3.25 -20.09
N GLY A 424 -1.06 3.66 -19.60
CA GLY A 424 -0.94 4.47 -18.40
C GLY A 424 0.24 4.03 -17.54
N GLY A 425 0.41 4.68 -16.40
CA GLY A 425 1.45 4.33 -15.45
C GLY A 425 1.88 5.52 -14.61
N TYR A 426 2.64 5.21 -13.56
CA TYR A 426 3.24 6.17 -12.65
C TYR A 426 4.59 5.67 -12.13
N PRO A 427 5.51 6.58 -11.76
CA PRO A 427 6.85 6.20 -11.32
C PRO A 427 6.86 5.53 -9.94
N ALA A 428 7.96 4.85 -9.65
CA ALA A 428 8.22 4.30 -8.33
C ALA A 428 8.59 5.40 -7.33
N SER A 429 8.33 5.10 -6.06
CA SER A 429 8.71 5.96 -4.93
C SER A 429 9.63 5.21 -3.98
N ARG A 430 10.66 5.87 -3.44
CA ARG A 430 11.47 5.36 -2.34
C ARG A 430 12.04 6.52 -1.53
N THR A 431 11.61 6.62 -0.29
CA THR A 431 12.21 7.49 0.72
C THR A 431 13.52 6.89 1.19
N SER A 432 14.58 7.67 1.25
CA SER A 432 15.88 7.18 1.73
C SER A 432 15.81 6.81 3.21
N MET A 433 16.31 5.63 3.55
CA MET A 433 16.47 5.23 4.95
C MET A 433 17.55 6.05 5.69
N ASP A 434 18.38 6.83 4.96
CA ASP A 434 19.43 7.66 5.53
C ASP A 434 18.92 9.06 5.95
N LEU A 435 17.69 9.43 5.65
CA LEU A 435 17.08 10.67 6.13
C LEU A 435 16.93 10.64 7.66
N GLU A 436 17.13 11.79 8.30
CA GLU A 436 16.93 11.94 9.75
C GLU A 436 15.57 11.43 10.19
N ILE A 437 14.51 11.85 9.52
CA ILE A 437 13.13 11.43 9.84
C ILE A 437 12.92 9.91 9.67
N SER A 438 13.57 9.29 8.68
CA SER A 438 13.56 7.83 8.52
C SER A 438 14.22 7.12 9.69
N GLN A 439 15.36 7.66 10.17
CA GLN A 439 16.07 7.13 11.32
C GLN A 439 15.27 7.29 12.61
N LEU A 440 14.67 8.45 12.83
CA LEU A 440 13.76 8.67 13.98
C LEU A 440 12.58 7.70 13.96
N THR A 441 12.00 7.44 12.78
CA THR A 441 10.91 6.47 12.62
C THR A 441 11.36 5.04 12.95
N ILE A 442 12.51 4.61 12.43
CA ILE A 442 13.10 3.29 12.75
C ILE A 442 13.38 3.21 14.25
N GLU A 443 14.00 4.23 14.83
CA GLU A 443 14.32 4.27 16.25
C GLU A 443 13.07 4.26 17.12
N ALA A 444 12.00 4.98 16.76
CA ALA A 444 10.75 4.99 17.48
C ALA A 444 10.17 3.58 17.72
N LEU A 445 10.29 2.70 16.72
CA LEU A 445 9.81 1.31 16.80
C LEU A 445 10.88 0.30 17.25
N SER A 446 12.17 0.64 17.19
CA SER A 446 13.25 -0.21 17.68
C SER A 446 13.13 -0.40 19.19
N ASP A 447 13.29 -1.64 19.67
CA ASP A 447 13.15 -2.03 21.07
C ASP A 447 11.78 -1.70 21.70
N TYR A 448 10.79 -1.34 20.86
CA TYR A 448 9.41 -1.12 21.30
C TYR A 448 8.60 -2.42 21.26
N HIS A 449 8.74 -3.20 20.21
CA HIS A 449 8.15 -4.52 20.08
C HIS A 449 9.11 -5.62 20.56
N ASP A 450 8.57 -6.81 20.87
CA ASP A 450 9.38 -7.97 21.29
C ASP A 450 10.14 -8.57 20.09
N GLU A 451 9.63 -8.33 18.87
CA GLU A 451 10.21 -8.79 17.62
C GLU A 451 10.88 -7.63 16.86
N PRO A 452 11.94 -7.92 16.09
CA PRO A 452 12.57 -6.92 15.23
C PRO A 452 11.60 -6.35 14.20
N VAL A 453 11.71 -5.05 13.92
CA VAL A 453 10.95 -4.40 12.84
C VAL A 453 11.53 -4.81 11.49
N VAL A 454 10.69 -5.28 10.59
CA VAL A 454 11.08 -5.60 9.21
C VAL A 454 11.18 -4.30 8.41
N LEU A 455 12.37 -3.99 7.90
CA LEU A 455 12.62 -2.79 7.10
C LEU A 455 12.65 -3.14 5.62
N VAL A 456 11.66 -2.70 4.86
CA VAL A 456 11.50 -2.99 3.44
C VAL A 456 11.85 -1.76 2.60
N PRO A 457 12.95 -1.74 1.84
CA PRO A 457 13.34 -0.60 1.02
C PRO A 457 12.30 -0.26 -0.05
N THR A 458 11.77 -1.29 -0.72
CA THR A 458 10.73 -1.14 -1.76
C THR A 458 9.76 -2.31 -1.67
N SER A 459 8.47 -2.04 -1.57
CA SER A 459 7.41 -3.05 -1.63
C SER A 459 7.09 -3.44 -3.07
N GLY A 460 6.60 -4.67 -3.28
CA GLY A 460 6.30 -5.22 -4.60
C GLY A 460 5.04 -4.64 -5.25
N GLY A 461 4.06 -4.25 -4.45
CA GLY A 461 2.84 -3.58 -4.92
C GLY A 461 3.13 -2.18 -5.47
N SER A 462 2.25 -1.69 -6.33
CA SER A 462 2.33 -0.33 -6.88
C SER A 462 1.21 0.52 -6.29
N VAL A 463 1.59 1.59 -5.62
CA VAL A 463 0.70 2.59 -5.02
C VAL A 463 1.18 3.96 -5.51
N PRO A 464 0.30 4.94 -5.79
CA PRO A 464 0.67 6.23 -6.37
C PRO A 464 1.36 7.17 -5.37
N LEU A 465 2.31 6.67 -4.58
CA LEU A 465 3.09 7.46 -3.60
C LEU A 465 3.89 8.59 -4.24
N TYR A 466 4.06 8.59 -5.56
CA TYR A 466 4.75 9.65 -6.29
C TYR A 466 4.07 11.02 -6.09
N ILE A 467 2.76 11.04 -5.84
CA ILE A 467 2.02 12.28 -5.55
C ILE A 467 2.63 12.97 -4.33
N PHE A 468 2.94 12.21 -3.29
CA PHE A 468 3.54 12.75 -2.07
C PHE A 468 5.04 12.98 -2.24
N THR A 469 5.78 12.00 -2.79
CA THR A 469 7.25 12.04 -2.79
C THR A 469 7.86 12.85 -3.92
N GLN A 470 7.17 13.05 -5.06
CA GLN A 470 7.71 13.77 -6.22
C GLN A 470 6.96 15.08 -6.50
N ILE A 471 5.63 15.10 -6.33
CA ILE A 471 4.85 16.31 -6.59
C ILE A 471 4.88 17.25 -5.38
N LEU A 472 4.74 16.70 -4.16
CA LEU A 472 4.74 17.46 -2.92
C LEU A 472 6.11 17.54 -2.23
N ASP A 473 7.06 16.69 -2.63
CA ASP A 473 8.40 16.55 -2.01
C ASP A 473 8.35 16.18 -0.52
N VAL A 474 7.40 15.32 -0.15
CA VAL A 474 7.20 14.83 1.23
C VAL A 474 7.73 13.41 1.35
N PRO A 475 8.69 13.15 2.26
CA PRO A 475 9.12 11.79 2.58
C PRO A 475 7.93 10.93 3.03
N THR A 476 7.80 9.72 2.46
CA THR A 476 6.68 8.84 2.73
C THR A 476 7.17 7.48 3.22
N ILE A 477 6.63 6.99 4.33
CA ILE A 477 6.95 5.69 4.93
C ILE A 477 5.64 4.95 5.20
N SER A 478 5.48 3.73 4.67
CA SER A 478 4.29 2.95 5.00
C SER A 478 4.48 2.19 6.31
N VAL A 479 3.44 2.22 7.13
CA VAL A 479 3.34 1.59 8.45
C VAL A 479 2.11 0.68 8.47
N PRO A 480 2.17 -0.46 7.76
CA PRO A 480 1.06 -1.40 7.75
C PRO A 480 0.90 -2.06 9.12
N ILE A 481 -0.35 -2.27 9.52
CA ILE A 481 -0.68 -2.92 10.79
C ILE A 481 -1.53 -4.18 10.65
N VAL A 482 -1.96 -4.50 9.43
CA VAL A 482 -2.88 -5.62 9.19
C VAL A 482 -2.12 -6.89 8.79
N ASN A 483 -2.67 -8.05 9.10
CA ASN A 483 -2.06 -9.33 8.81
C ASN A 483 -1.79 -9.50 7.31
N HIS A 484 -0.69 -10.19 6.99
CA HIS A 484 -0.30 -10.47 5.61
C HIS A 484 -1.37 -11.22 4.81
N ASP A 485 -2.08 -12.13 5.45
CA ASP A 485 -3.07 -13.04 4.86
C ASP A 485 -4.51 -12.54 5.03
N ASN A 486 -4.72 -11.24 4.87
CA ASN A 486 -5.99 -10.55 5.12
C ASN A 486 -7.02 -10.64 3.98
N ASN A 487 -6.69 -11.26 2.84
CA ASN A 487 -7.51 -11.30 1.62
C ASN A 487 -7.87 -9.90 1.07
N GLN A 488 -6.97 -8.93 1.18
CA GLN A 488 -7.13 -7.60 0.56
C GLN A 488 -7.58 -7.73 -0.90
N HIS A 489 -8.55 -6.93 -1.34
CA HIS A 489 -9.19 -6.93 -2.67
C HIS A 489 -9.93 -8.24 -3.05
N GLN A 490 -9.98 -9.24 -2.15
CA GLN A 490 -10.68 -10.50 -2.38
C GLN A 490 -11.93 -10.61 -1.50
N PRO A 491 -12.84 -11.55 -1.80
CA PRO A 491 -13.89 -11.92 -0.84
C PRO A 491 -13.29 -12.44 0.47
N ASN A 492 -14.05 -12.30 1.56
CA ASN A 492 -13.64 -12.71 2.90
C ASN A 492 -12.40 -11.96 3.41
N GLU A 493 -12.27 -10.69 3.06
CA GLU A 493 -11.30 -9.79 3.66
C GLU A 493 -11.45 -9.78 5.18
N ASN A 494 -10.32 -9.72 5.90
CA ASN A 494 -10.34 -9.88 7.35
C ASN A 494 -9.15 -9.23 8.04
N ILE A 495 -9.34 -8.87 9.30
CA ILE A 495 -8.25 -8.51 10.22
C ILE A 495 -8.17 -9.51 11.37
N ARG A 496 -6.96 -9.98 11.71
CA ARG A 496 -6.68 -10.74 12.93
C ARG A 496 -6.64 -9.77 14.12
N MET A 497 -7.41 -10.05 15.17
CA MET A 497 -7.56 -9.13 16.30
C MET A 497 -6.24 -8.82 16.99
N GLY A 498 -5.33 -9.79 17.11
CA GLY A 498 -3.99 -9.54 17.67
C GLY A 498 -3.20 -8.48 16.90
N HIS A 499 -3.33 -8.43 15.57
CA HIS A 499 -2.65 -7.41 14.76
C HIS A 499 -3.32 -6.03 14.87
N TYR A 500 -4.65 -5.99 14.97
CA TYR A 500 -5.34 -4.74 15.27
C TYR A 500 -4.85 -4.11 16.59
N TRP A 501 -4.72 -4.94 17.65
CA TRP A 501 -4.19 -4.51 18.94
C TRP A 501 -2.73 -4.08 18.87
N GLN A 502 -1.89 -4.86 18.19
CA GLN A 502 -0.48 -4.50 17.97
C GLN A 502 -0.33 -3.22 17.16
N GLY A 503 -1.25 -2.99 16.19
CA GLY A 503 -1.31 -1.76 15.40
C GLY A 503 -1.50 -0.51 16.26
N ILE A 504 -2.38 -0.58 17.26
CA ILE A 504 -2.57 0.52 18.23
C ILE A 504 -1.25 0.83 18.96
N GLU A 505 -0.54 -0.22 19.43
CA GLU A 505 0.76 -0.06 20.10
C GLU A 505 1.79 0.59 19.15
N THR A 506 1.89 0.12 17.89
CA THR A 506 2.81 0.63 16.86
C THR A 506 2.57 2.12 16.58
N LEU A 507 1.30 2.48 16.35
CA LEU A 507 0.92 3.86 16.03
C LEU A 507 1.11 4.80 17.21
N ALA A 508 0.85 4.33 18.44
CA ALA A 508 1.12 5.08 19.66
C ALA A 508 2.61 5.40 19.83
N ALA A 509 3.50 4.45 19.48
CA ALA A 509 4.95 4.68 19.51
C ALA A 509 5.38 5.80 18.55
N LEU A 510 4.86 5.82 17.33
CA LEU A 510 5.14 6.90 16.37
C LEU A 510 4.66 8.25 16.87
N LEU A 511 3.46 8.30 17.44
CA LEU A 511 2.88 9.54 17.99
C LEU A 511 3.71 10.15 19.13
N VAL A 512 4.46 9.35 19.88
CA VAL A 512 5.22 9.79 21.05
C VAL A 512 6.72 9.95 20.79
N TYR A 513 7.32 9.04 20.03
CA TYR A 513 8.78 8.96 19.91
C TYR A 513 9.34 9.63 18.65
N VAL A 514 8.53 9.95 17.64
CA VAL A 514 8.95 10.80 16.50
C VAL A 514 8.84 12.25 16.94
N LYS A 515 9.99 12.89 17.29
CA LYS A 515 10.06 14.23 17.86
C LYS A 515 11.33 14.99 17.44
#